data_3f5734cf261603104a4580122afef663
#
_entry.id   3f5734cf261603104a4580122afef663
#
_cell.length_a   1.000
_cell.length_b   1.000
_cell.length_c   1.000
_cell.angle_alpha   90.00
_cell.angle_beta   90.00
_cell.angle_gamma   90.00
#
_symmetry.space_group_name_H-M   'P 1'
#
loop_
_entity.id
_entity.type
_entity.pdbx_description
1 polymer ?
#
loop_
_entity_poly.entity_id
_entity_poly.type
_entity_poly.pdbx_seq_one_letter_code
_entity_poly.pdbx_strand_id
1 'polypeptide(L)'
;MQIINLNKDFIFEYVSQEKIFEDFLNIKVEFGIKYKSPFRNNDKDNSCSFKYNNRGVLKFKDFGGATNCDCFELVGILYGINCNNGQGFMAILNIIAKHYNLIEGSNLEKRIAKQETFVETKKKISPKITDFNYNDFQYWKRGNINAALLKKARIYKCKLLFIDDDLIYAESYSNPAYVYVFTKTDFRIYFPLSKKNKFITTSNCIQGGHLLEYKQDFIVINKSYKDALSLSTFFLEGKNIESFGLGSETTLIPESSMEHLKSKYKYIFTLTDYDPAGLHCAWIHRKKYGTIPLFIKNKTWNSGEKAVIKDFWDLVVNLGVERTQKII
;
A
#
# COMPACT_ATOMS: atom_id res chain seq x y z
N MET A 1 7.34 -34.88 27.26
CA MET A 1 7.96 -34.29 26.07
C MET A 1 6.80 -33.94 25.10
N GLN A 2 6.45 -32.67 25.02
CA GLN A 2 5.42 -32.24 24.05
C GLN A 2 5.98 -32.41 22.64
N ILE A 3 5.29 -33.16 21.78
CA ILE A 3 5.65 -33.28 20.37
C ILE A 3 5.30 -31.93 19.72
N ILE A 4 6.29 -31.10 19.49
CA ILE A 4 6.12 -29.82 18.79
C ILE A 4 5.92 -30.15 17.29
N ASN A 5 4.75 -29.88 16.77
CA ASN A 5 4.48 -29.98 15.34
C ASN A 5 5.04 -28.74 14.62
N LEU A 6 6.33 -28.77 14.29
CA LEU A 6 7.04 -27.65 13.68
C LEU A 6 6.57 -27.44 12.23
N ASN A 7 5.86 -26.33 12.00
CA ASN A 7 5.33 -25.91 10.70
C ASN A 7 5.35 -24.38 10.57
N LYS A 8 4.91 -23.82 9.44
CA LYS A 8 4.87 -22.37 9.20
C LYS A 8 4.02 -21.63 10.23
N ASP A 9 2.85 -22.17 10.54
CA ASP A 9 1.88 -21.54 11.45
C ASP A 9 2.48 -21.45 12.84
N PHE A 10 3.13 -22.52 13.32
CA PHE A 10 3.87 -22.52 14.58
C PHE A 10 4.94 -21.41 14.63
N ILE A 11 5.74 -21.25 13.57
CA ILE A 11 6.75 -20.16 13.53
C ILE A 11 6.05 -18.80 13.61
N PHE A 12 4.96 -18.60 12.87
CA PHE A 12 4.26 -17.32 12.82
C PHE A 12 3.44 -16.98 14.07
N GLU A 13 3.22 -17.92 14.98
CA GLU A 13 2.70 -17.62 16.32
C GLU A 13 3.68 -16.78 17.16
N TYR A 14 4.99 -16.90 16.91
CA TYR A 14 6.04 -16.27 17.70
C TYR A 14 6.80 -15.17 16.95
N VAL A 15 6.90 -15.27 15.61
CA VAL A 15 7.77 -14.38 14.81
C VAL A 15 7.05 -13.94 13.55
N SER A 16 7.05 -12.63 13.26
CA SER A 16 6.46 -12.10 12.02
C SER A 16 7.34 -12.39 10.79
N GLN A 17 6.73 -12.32 9.61
CA GLN A 17 7.45 -12.48 8.34
C GLN A 17 8.53 -11.41 8.18
N GLU A 18 8.21 -10.15 8.55
CA GLU A 18 9.14 -9.03 8.51
C GLU A 18 10.37 -9.31 9.39
N LYS A 19 10.13 -9.77 10.63
CA LYS A 19 11.19 -10.04 11.58
C LYS A 19 12.15 -11.12 11.08
N ILE A 20 11.65 -12.16 10.41
CA ILE A 20 12.50 -13.17 9.79
C ILE A 20 13.36 -12.55 8.68
N PHE A 21 12.78 -11.72 7.80
CA PHE A 21 13.56 -11.00 6.80
C PHE A 21 14.60 -10.08 7.41
N GLU A 22 14.21 -9.29 8.42
CA GLU A 22 15.09 -8.35 9.11
C GLU A 22 16.32 -9.04 9.72
N ASP A 23 16.10 -10.12 10.45
CA ASP A 23 17.18 -10.80 11.17
C ASP A 23 18.09 -11.60 10.23
N PHE A 24 17.55 -12.24 9.21
CA PHE A 24 18.34 -13.03 8.27
C PHE A 24 19.04 -12.19 7.19
N LEU A 25 18.55 -10.99 6.89
CA LEU A 25 19.20 -10.04 5.98
C LEU A 25 19.98 -8.93 6.71
N ASN A 26 19.82 -8.82 8.03
CA ASN A 26 20.36 -7.75 8.85
C ASN A 26 19.96 -6.36 8.35
N ILE A 27 18.67 -6.18 8.06
CA ILE A 27 18.05 -4.95 7.57
C ILE A 27 16.81 -4.63 8.39
N LYS A 28 16.27 -3.45 8.21
CA LYS A 28 14.91 -3.10 8.64
C LYS A 28 13.97 -3.19 7.45
N VAL A 29 12.86 -3.94 7.56
CA VAL A 29 11.87 -4.06 6.49
C VAL A 29 10.97 -2.82 6.48
N GLU A 30 11.11 -2.00 5.46
CA GLU A 30 10.26 -0.83 5.22
C GLU A 30 9.60 -0.91 3.84
N PHE A 31 8.30 -0.62 3.79
CA PHE A 31 7.55 -0.69 2.54
C PHE A 31 7.71 0.60 1.73
N GLY A 32 7.82 0.45 0.41
CA GLY A 32 8.05 1.58 -0.48
C GLY A 32 9.51 1.97 -0.65
N ILE A 33 10.41 1.35 0.11
CA ILE A 33 11.85 1.54 0.02
C ILE A 33 12.44 0.48 -0.91
N LYS A 34 13.53 0.87 -1.57
CA LYS A 34 14.32 -0.03 -2.41
C LYS A 34 15.66 -0.31 -1.76
N TYR A 35 16.10 -1.56 -1.86
CA TYR A 35 17.33 -2.09 -1.28
C TYR A 35 18.26 -2.59 -2.38
N LYS A 36 19.55 -2.63 -2.11
CA LYS A 36 20.51 -3.37 -2.94
C LYS A 36 20.26 -4.87 -2.84
N SER A 37 20.55 -5.61 -3.89
CA SER A 37 20.41 -7.06 -3.85
C SER A 37 21.46 -7.70 -2.95
N PRO A 38 21.08 -8.55 -1.98
CA PRO A 38 22.01 -9.32 -1.18
C PRO A 38 22.66 -10.46 -1.97
N PHE A 39 22.16 -10.72 -3.17
CA PHE A 39 22.58 -11.85 -4.01
C PHE A 39 23.47 -11.45 -5.18
N ARG A 40 23.73 -10.11 -5.35
CA ARG A 40 24.54 -9.57 -6.45
C ARG A 40 25.61 -8.62 -5.95
N ASN A 41 26.87 -9.03 -6.08
CA ASN A 41 28.02 -8.25 -5.55
C ASN A 41 28.25 -6.89 -6.23
N ASN A 42 27.64 -6.61 -7.37
CA ASN A 42 27.82 -5.37 -8.15
C ASN A 42 26.49 -4.66 -8.43
N ASP A 43 25.52 -4.77 -7.54
CA ASP A 43 24.26 -4.05 -7.67
C ASP A 43 24.50 -2.54 -7.49
N LYS A 44 24.54 -1.79 -8.60
CA LYS A 44 24.72 -0.34 -8.56
C LYS A 44 23.44 0.39 -8.19
N ASP A 45 22.29 -0.22 -8.50
CA ASP A 45 20.97 0.34 -8.29
C ASP A 45 20.22 -0.42 -7.20
N ASN A 46 19.48 0.30 -6.37
CA ASN A 46 18.57 -0.32 -5.40
C ASN A 46 17.41 -0.98 -6.14
N SER A 47 17.53 -2.25 -6.42
CA SER A 47 16.61 -3.00 -7.28
C SER A 47 15.70 -3.98 -6.52
N CYS A 48 15.81 -4.05 -5.20
CA CYS A 48 15.00 -4.96 -4.39
C CYS A 48 13.94 -4.22 -3.59
N SER A 49 12.82 -4.89 -3.32
CA SER A 49 11.77 -4.34 -2.45
C SER A 49 10.98 -5.44 -1.75
N PHE A 50 10.30 -5.06 -0.67
CA PHE A 50 9.38 -5.91 0.06
C PHE A 50 7.95 -5.55 -0.30
N LYS A 51 7.10 -6.55 -0.52
CA LYS A 51 5.69 -6.36 -0.77
C LYS A 51 4.89 -7.60 -0.36
N TYR A 52 3.77 -7.38 0.32
CA TYR A 52 2.80 -8.44 0.53
C TYR A 52 2.10 -8.81 -0.79
N ASN A 53 1.98 -10.11 -1.03
CA ASN A 53 1.14 -10.60 -2.11
C ASN A 53 -0.34 -10.65 -1.67
N ASN A 54 -1.23 -11.01 -2.60
CA ASN A 54 -2.67 -11.06 -2.36
C ASN A 54 -3.11 -12.13 -1.32
N ARG A 55 -2.18 -13.00 -0.89
CA ARG A 55 -2.43 -14.03 0.14
C ARG A 55 -1.86 -13.66 1.51
N GLY A 56 -1.40 -12.40 1.68
CA GLY A 56 -0.79 -11.96 2.94
C GLY A 56 0.63 -12.52 3.17
N VAL A 57 1.28 -13.03 2.13
CA VAL A 57 2.67 -13.50 2.22
C VAL A 57 3.60 -12.36 1.82
N LEU A 58 4.52 -12.00 2.72
CA LEU A 58 5.56 -11.02 2.44
C LEU A 58 6.57 -11.62 1.45
N LYS A 59 6.81 -10.93 0.35
CA LYS A 59 7.78 -11.31 -0.68
C LYS A 59 8.88 -10.28 -0.77
N PHE A 60 10.12 -10.77 -0.75
CA PHE A 60 11.29 -10.05 -1.21
C PHE A 60 11.44 -10.25 -2.71
N LYS A 61 11.51 -9.17 -3.47
CA LYS A 61 11.65 -9.21 -4.93
C LYS A 61 12.86 -8.41 -5.38
N ASP A 62 13.76 -9.07 -6.08
CA ASP A 62 14.86 -8.47 -6.81
C ASP A 62 14.46 -8.24 -8.28
N PHE A 63 14.32 -6.97 -8.68
CA PHE A 63 13.93 -6.59 -10.05
C PHE A 63 15.10 -6.63 -11.04
N GLY A 64 16.34 -6.66 -10.55
CA GLY A 64 17.55 -6.83 -11.36
C GLY A 64 18.01 -8.27 -11.45
N GLY A 65 17.39 -9.17 -10.70
CA GLY A 65 17.65 -10.62 -10.68
C GLY A 65 16.36 -11.44 -10.82
N ALA A 66 16.48 -12.75 -10.73
CA ALA A 66 15.35 -13.67 -10.82
C ALA A 66 14.69 -13.96 -9.44
N THR A 67 15.19 -13.38 -8.35
CA THR A 67 14.76 -13.73 -7.00
C THR A 67 13.42 -13.09 -6.65
N ASN A 68 12.46 -13.94 -6.28
CA ASN A 68 11.16 -13.54 -5.74
C ASN A 68 10.75 -14.58 -4.69
N CYS A 69 11.06 -14.33 -3.41
CA CYS A 69 10.98 -15.33 -2.36
C CYS A 69 10.19 -14.85 -1.15
N ASP A 70 9.59 -15.78 -0.39
CA ASP A 70 9.09 -15.53 0.96
C ASP A 70 10.23 -15.69 2.00
N CYS A 71 9.93 -15.46 3.26
CA CYS A 71 10.94 -15.52 4.32
C CYS A 71 11.55 -16.93 4.51
N PHE A 72 10.81 -18.00 4.26
CA PHE A 72 11.32 -19.37 4.32
C PHE A 72 12.17 -19.68 3.09
N GLU A 73 11.71 -19.29 1.90
CA GLU A 73 12.48 -19.41 0.67
C GLU A 73 13.79 -18.63 0.75
N LEU A 74 13.77 -17.42 1.36
CA LEU A 74 14.97 -16.64 1.63
C LEU A 74 15.99 -17.41 2.48
N VAL A 75 15.55 -17.97 3.61
CA VAL A 75 16.43 -18.75 4.49
C VAL A 75 16.97 -19.96 3.73
N GLY A 76 16.17 -20.60 2.92
CA GLY A 76 16.63 -21.69 2.02
C GLY A 76 17.74 -21.22 1.08
N ILE A 77 17.59 -20.07 0.42
CA ILE A 77 18.60 -19.50 -0.47
C ILE A 77 19.89 -19.19 0.31
N LEU A 78 19.78 -18.53 1.46
CA LEU A 78 20.95 -18.15 2.28
C LEU A 78 21.77 -19.35 2.79
N TYR A 79 21.11 -20.47 3.05
CA TYR A 79 21.75 -21.69 3.55
C TYR A 79 21.99 -22.77 2.45
N GLY A 80 21.66 -22.48 1.20
CA GLY A 80 21.81 -23.42 0.09
C GLY A 80 20.87 -24.65 0.21
N ILE A 81 19.70 -24.48 0.83
CA ILE A 81 18.73 -25.56 1.07
C ILE A 81 17.55 -25.42 0.10
N ASN A 82 17.22 -26.53 -0.57
CA ASN A 82 16.06 -26.56 -1.46
C ASN A 82 14.76 -26.63 -0.65
N CYS A 83 13.97 -25.55 -0.69
CA CYS A 83 12.69 -25.44 0.01
C CYS A 83 11.52 -26.22 -0.66
N ASN A 84 11.72 -26.75 -1.87
CA ASN A 84 10.66 -27.45 -2.63
C ASN A 84 10.51 -28.94 -2.27
N ASN A 85 11.35 -29.47 -1.40
CA ASN A 85 11.19 -30.82 -0.87
C ASN A 85 10.96 -30.81 0.64
N GLY A 86 10.27 -31.82 1.16
CA GLY A 86 9.85 -31.88 2.55
C GLY A 86 11.02 -31.88 3.55
N GLN A 87 12.16 -32.51 3.23
CA GLN A 87 13.35 -32.56 4.10
C GLN A 87 14.03 -31.19 4.18
N GLY A 88 14.22 -30.56 3.01
CA GLY A 88 14.80 -29.20 2.94
C GLY A 88 13.91 -28.18 3.65
N PHE A 89 12.60 -28.26 3.43
CA PHE A 89 11.67 -27.37 4.12
C PHE A 89 11.69 -27.56 5.65
N MET A 90 11.73 -28.78 6.14
CA MET A 90 11.89 -29.06 7.58
C MET A 90 13.21 -28.54 8.13
N ALA A 91 14.30 -28.62 7.36
CA ALA A 91 15.59 -28.06 7.74
C ALA A 91 15.50 -26.52 7.89
N ILE A 92 14.80 -25.83 6.97
CA ILE A 92 14.57 -24.39 7.04
C ILE A 92 13.75 -24.01 8.28
N LEU A 93 12.66 -24.73 8.56
CA LEU A 93 11.85 -24.52 9.76
C LEU A 93 12.70 -24.69 11.04
N ASN A 94 13.57 -25.71 11.09
CA ASN A 94 14.47 -25.93 12.21
C ASN A 94 15.50 -24.80 12.37
N ILE A 95 16.04 -24.25 11.28
CA ILE A 95 16.97 -23.13 11.32
C ILE A 95 16.30 -21.91 11.93
N ILE A 96 15.09 -21.57 11.46
CA ILE A 96 14.32 -20.44 11.96
C ILE A 96 13.93 -20.67 13.43
N ALA A 97 13.38 -21.83 13.77
CA ALA A 97 12.97 -22.15 15.13
C ALA A 97 14.14 -22.08 16.13
N LYS A 98 15.32 -22.54 15.74
CA LYS A 98 16.54 -22.43 16.56
C LYS A 98 17.03 -21.00 16.69
N HIS A 99 16.97 -20.22 15.60
CA HIS A 99 17.36 -18.81 15.62
C HIS A 99 16.58 -18.01 16.66
N TYR A 100 15.29 -18.32 16.82
CA TYR A 100 14.39 -17.66 17.78
C TYR A 100 14.20 -18.42 19.09
N ASN A 101 15.00 -19.47 19.36
CA ASN A 101 14.91 -20.30 20.55
C ASN A 101 13.52 -20.93 20.80
N LEU A 102 12.78 -21.27 19.74
CA LEU A 102 11.46 -21.88 19.82
C LEU A 102 11.51 -23.39 20.08
N ILE A 103 12.68 -24.01 19.86
CA ILE A 103 12.95 -25.43 20.12
C ILE A 103 14.31 -25.61 20.79
N GLU A 104 14.42 -26.57 21.71
CA GLU A 104 15.72 -26.88 22.37
C GLU A 104 16.69 -27.58 21.41
N GLY A 105 17.95 -27.19 21.41
CA GLY A 105 19.07 -27.95 20.85
C GLY A 105 20.01 -27.19 19.90
N SER A 106 21.27 -27.12 20.34
CA SER A 106 22.53 -26.82 19.66
C SER A 106 22.74 -25.46 18.98
N ASN A 107 23.82 -24.80 19.40
CA ASN A 107 24.46 -23.68 18.71
C ASN A 107 24.88 -24.11 17.29
N LEU A 108 24.07 -23.78 16.29
CA LEU A 108 24.55 -23.68 14.92
C LEU A 108 25.34 -22.39 14.84
N GLU A 109 26.70 -22.53 14.81
CA GLU A 109 27.54 -21.41 14.46
C GLU A 109 27.02 -20.71 13.23
N LYS A 110 26.80 -19.40 13.36
CA LYS A 110 26.39 -18.54 12.29
C LYS A 110 27.40 -18.61 11.14
N ARG A 111 27.22 -19.49 10.18
CA ARG A 111 27.80 -19.31 8.86
C ARG A 111 26.97 -18.24 8.12
N ILE A 112 27.11 -17.04 8.62
CA ILE A 112 26.65 -15.85 7.90
C ILE A 112 27.71 -15.66 6.82
N ALA A 113 27.36 -15.91 5.55
CA ALA A 113 28.09 -15.31 4.45
C ALA A 113 28.19 -13.81 4.77
N LYS A 114 29.39 -13.22 4.58
CA LYS A 114 29.63 -11.78 4.81
C LYS A 114 28.49 -11.00 4.16
N GLN A 115 27.51 -10.62 4.96
CA GLN A 115 26.41 -9.77 4.51
C GLN A 115 26.98 -8.36 4.48
N GLU A 116 27.11 -7.83 3.26
CA GLU A 116 27.18 -6.39 3.11
C GLU A 116 25.89 -5.82 3.66
N THR A 117 25.97 -4.91 4.62
CA THR A 117 24.81 -4.20 5.15
C THR A 117 24.06 -3.53 4.00
N PHE A 118 22.76 -3.77 3.92
CA PHE A 118 21.93 -3.05 2.99
C PHE A 118 22.01 -1.55 3.28
N VAL A 119 22.43 -0.79 2.30
CA VAL A 119 22.38 0.67 2.37
C VAL A 119 21.04 1.10 1.81
N GLU A 120 20.19 1.60 2.70
CA GLU A 120 18.95 2.27 2.31
C GLU A 120 19.31 3.58 1.59
N THR A 121 18.97 3.67 0.30
CA THR A 121 19.05 4.95 -0.41
C THR A 121 17.62 5.36 -0.80
N LYS A 122 17.08 6.32 -0.07
CA LYS A 122 15.82 6.97 -0.46
C LYS A 122 16.09 7.80 -1.69
N LYS A 123 15.47 7.45 -2.82
CA LYS A 123 15.54 8.32 -4.01
C LYS A 123 14.97 9.68 -3.67
N LYS A 124 15.74 10.73 -3.97
CA LYS A 124 15.30 12.11 -3.81
C LYS A 124 14.28 12.44 -4.89
N ILE A 125 13.00 12.41 -4.54
CA ILE A 125 11.91 12.77 -5.44
C ILE A 125 11.60 14.26 -5.24
N SER A 126 11.69 15.06 -6.28
CA SER A 126 11.56 16.52 -6.23
C SER A 126 10.54 17.02 -7.27
N PRO A 127 9.24 17.10 -6.92
CA PRO A 127 8.25 17.66 -7.81
C PRO A 127 8.32 19.19 -7.79
N LYS A 128 8.20 19.83 -8.98
CA LYS A 128 7.91 21.26 -9.14
C LYS A 128 6.44 21.39 -9.50
N ILE A 129 5.72 22.19 -8.74
CA ILE A 129 4.29 22.42 -8.93
C ILE A 129 4.02 23.66 -9.78
N THR A 130 2.83 23.70 -10.35
CA THR A 130 2.26 24.86 -11.07
C THR A 130 0.76 24.94 -10.82
N ASP A 131 0.12 25.99 -11.29
CA ASP A 131 -1.32 26.17 -11.18
C ASP A 131 -2.09 25.20 -12.10
N PHE A 132 -3.28 24.85 -11.69
CA PHE A 132 -4.22 24.09 -12.50
C PHE A 132 -4.68 24.92 -13.70
N ASN A 133 -4.79 24.26 -14.84
CA ASN A 133 -5.49 24.82 -16.01
C ASN A 133 -6.95 24.35 -16.09
N TYR A 134 -7.67 24.81 -17.09
CA TYR A 134 -9.07 24.45 -17.30
C TYR A 134 -9.32 22.95 -17.38
N ASN A 135 -8.45 22.19 -18.09
CA ASN A 135 -8.64 20.75 -18.25
C ASN A 135 -8.38 19.96 -16.96
N ASP A 136 -7.46 20.44 -16.13
CA ASP A 136 -7.23 19.86 -14.81
C ASP A 136 -8.48 19.99 -13.94
N PHE A 137 -9.12 21.16 -13.94
CA PHE A 137 -10.39 21.36 -13.23
C PHE A 137 -11.51 20.48 -13.80
N GLN A 138 -11.60 20.32 -15.12
CA GLN A 138 -12.58 19.44 -15.73
C GLN A 138 -12.36 17.97 -15.35
N TYR A 139 -11.09 17.54 -15.27
CA TYR A 139 -10.76 16.20 -14.80
C TYR A 139 -11.29 15.95 -13.38
N TRP A 140 -10.96 16.84 -12.44
CA TRP A 140 -11.36 16.68 -11.03
C TRP A 140 -12.87 16.86 -10.81
N LYS A 141 -13.51 17.73 -11.57
CA LYS A 141 -14.96 17.95 -11.54
C LYS A 141 -15.76 16.68 -11.87
N ARG A 142 -15.22 15.77 -12.67
CA ARG A 142 -15.88 14.48 -12.97
C ARG A 142 -16.18 13.66 -11.70
N GLY A 143 -15.33 13.73 -10.70
CA GLY A 143 -15.53 13.09 -9.38
C GLY A 143 -16.11 14.03 -8.33
N ASN A 144 -16.78 15.13 -8.74
CA ASN A 144 -17.36 16.16 -7.87
C ASN A 144 -16.34 16.93 -7.01
N ILE A 145 -15.06 16.94 -7.38
CA ILE A 145 -14.00 17.63 -6.65
C ILE A 145 -13.77 19.01 -7.26
N ASN A 146 -13.98 20.06 -6.45
CA ASN A 146 -13.79 21.44 -6.87
C ASN A 146 -12.42 22.01 -6.47
N ALA A 147 -12.10 23.23 -6.95
CA ALA A 147 -10.82 23.88 -6.69
C ALA A 147 -10.56 24.12 -5.19
N ALA A 148 -11.58 24.47 -4.41
CA ALA A 148 -11.45 24.70 -2.98
C ALA A 148 -11.05 23.42 -2.23
N LEU A 149 -11.65 22.29 -2.59
CA LEU A 149 -11.32 20.98 -2.03
C LEU A 149 -9.91 20.54 -2.44
N LEU A 150 -9.50 20.74 -3.71
CA LEU A 150 -8.14 20.44 -4.16
C LEU A 150 -7.09 21.23 -3.34
N LYS A 151 -7.33 22.52 -3.10
CA LYS A 151 -6.46 23.36 -2.26
C LYS A 151 -6.42 22.84 -0.83
N LYS A 152 -7.57 22.55 -0.20
CA LYS A 152 -7.67 21.98 1.16
C LYS A 152 -6.96 20.63 1.25
N ALA A 153 -7.10 19.80 0.23
CA ALA A 153 -6.46 18.49 0.10
C ALA A 153 -4.97 18.54 -0.23
N ARG A 154 -4.39 19.73 -0.44
CA ARG A 154 -2.99 19.95 -0.82
C ARG A 154 -2.61 19.18 -2.10
N ILE A 155 -3.50 19.23 -3.09
CA ILE A 155 -3.27 18.65 -4.42
C ILE A 155 -2.90 19.78 -5.35
N TYR A 156 -1.83 19.57 -6.12
CA TYR A 156 -1.27 20.54 -7.06
C TYR A 156 -1.00 19.88 -8.40
N LYS A 157 -0.89 20.67 -9.45
CA LYS A 157 -0.42 20.19 -10.75
C LYS A 157 1.09 20.03 -10.74
N CYS A 158 1.60 18.93 -11.28
CA CYS A 158 3.04 18.72 -11.45
C CYS A 158 3.53 19.40 -12.74
N LYS A 159 4.49 20.31 -12.63
CA LYS A 159 5.16 20.93 -13.79
C LYS A 159 6.35 20.09 -14.24
N LEU A 160 7.23 19.75 -13.29
CA LEU A 160 8.43 18.95 -13.52
C LEU A 160 8.56 17.94 -12.37
N LEU A 161 9.11 16.78 -12.66
CA LEU A 161 9.45 15.78 -11.64
C LEU A 161 10.89 15.33 -11.85
N PHE A 162 11.68 15.44 -10.80
CA PHE A 162 13.05 14.95 -10.74
C PHE A 162 13.14 13.76 -9.79
N ILE A 163 13.94 12.78 -10.14
CA ILE A 163 14.35 11.67 -9.25
C ILE A 163 15.88 11.64 -9.28
N ASP A 164 16.52 11.84 -8.12
CA ASP A 164 17.97 11.93 -7.97
C ASP A 164 18.60 12.96 -8.93
N ASP A 165 17.91 14.10 -9.08
CA ASP A 165 18.23 15.22 -9.96
C ASP A 165 18.04 14.96 -11.47
N ASP A 166 17.68 13.75 -11.89
CA ASP A 166 17.28 13.42 -13.26
C ASP A 166 15.83 13.85 -13.53
N LEU A 167 15.61 14.53 -14.67
CA LEU A 167 14.27 14.93 -15.11
C LEU A 167 13.49 13.71 -15.63
N ILE A 168 12.47 13.26 -14.88
CA ILE A 168 11.64 12.10 -15.21
C ILE A 168 10.34 12.48 -15.89
N TYR A 169 9.80 13.66 -15.59
CA TYR A 169 8.56 14.14 -16.17
C TYR A 169 8.60 15.65 -16.35
N ALA A 170 8.14 16.10 -17.51
CA ALA A 170 7.79 17.49 -17.79
C ALA A 170 6.30 17.57 -18.13
N GLU A 171 5.67 18.68 -17.74
CA GLU A 171 4.26 18.93 -17.98
C GLU A 171 3.87 18.65 -19.43
N SER A 172 2.85 17.83 -19.62
CA SER A 172 2.29 17.47 -20.91
C SER A 172 0.77 17.51 -20.88
N TYR A 173 0.19 18.07 -21.90
CA TYR A 173 -1.26 18.08 -22.08
C TYR A 173 -1.86 16.66 -22.23
N SER A 174 -1.14 15.78 -22.91
CA SER A 174 -1.56 14.39 -23.15
C SER A 174 -1.31 13.45 -21.97
N ASN A 175 -0.49 13.87 -20.98
CA ASN A 175 -0.17 13.06 -19.80
C ASN A 175 -0.04 13.97 -18.57
N PRO A 176 -1.16 14.50 -18.04
CA PRO A 176 -1.14 15.35 -16.86
C PRO A 176 -0.67 14.55 -15.63
N ALA A 177 -0.03 15.25 -14.69
CA ALA A 177 0.36 14.66 -13.41
C ALA A 177 -0.02 15.58 -12.25
N TYR A 178 -0.41 14.99 -11.12
CA TYR A 178 -0.83 15.70 -9.91
C TYR A 178 0.02 15.29 -8.71
N VAL A 179 0.40 16.25 -7.89
CA VAL A 179 1.17 16.04 -6.67
C VAL A 179 0.24 16.13 -5.46
N TYR A 180 0.12 15.05 -4.71
CA TYR A 180 -0.54 15.02 -3.40
C TYR A 180 0.53 15.27 -2.34
N VAL A 181 0.42 16.35 -1.59
CA VAL A 181 1.40 16.73 -0.56
C VAL A 181 0.85 16.36 0.80
N PHE A 182 1.51 15.45 1.51
CA PHE A 182 1.11 15.02 2.85
C PHE A 182 1.92 15.70 3.94
N THR A 183 3.25 15.76 3.75
CA THR A 183 4.19 16.49 4.61
C THR A 183 5.17 17.29 3.75
N LYS A 184 6.19 17.89 4.35
CA LYS A 184 7.26 18.57 3.61
C LYS A 184 8.10 17.64 2.74
N THR A 185 8.17 16.36 3.10
CA THR A 185 8.98 15.32 2.45
C THR A 185 8.17 14.20 1.83
N ASP A 186 6.89 14.09 2.21
CA ASP A 186 6.03 12.99 1.78
C ASP A 186 4.99 13.47 0.78
N PHE A 187 5.07 12.92 -0.42
CA PHE A 187 4.14 13.20 -1.51
C PHE A 187 3.91 11.97 -2.36
N ARG A 188 2.86 12.05 -3.12
CA ARG A 188 2.51 11.08 -4.14
C ARG A 188 2.23 11.80 -5.44
N ILE A 189 2.86 11.36 -6.51
CA ILE A 189 2.62 11.86 -7.85
C ILE A 189 1.66 10.89 -8.55
N TYR A 190 0.56 11.42 -9.06
CA TYR A 190 -0.48 10.69 -9.73
C TYR A 190 -0.53 11.02 -11.22
N PHE A 191 -0.43 10.00 -12.06
CA PHE A 191 -0.53 10.08 -13.52
C PHE A 191 -1.83 9.41 -13.97
N PRO A 192 -2.95 10.14 -14.12
CA PRO A 192 -4.27 9.56 -14.38
C PRO A 192 -4.35 8.75 -15.67
N LEU A 193 -3.60 9.14 -16.71
CA LEU A 193 -3.62 8.54 -18.03
C LEU A 193 -2.55 7.46 -18.23
N SER A 194 -1.63 7.29 -17.30
CA SER A 194 -0.59 6.25 -17.40
C SER A 194 -1.17 4.86 -17.21
N LYS A 195 -0.85 3.94 -18.13
CA LYS A 195 -1.28 2.53 -18.05
C LYS A 195 -0.39 1.66 -17.17
N LYS A 196 0.89 2.00 -17.02
CA LYS A 196 1.89 1.17 -16.30
C LYS A 196 2.20 1.69 -14.90
N ASN A 197 2.57 2.95 -14.79
CA ASN A 197 3.03 3.56 -13.54
C ASN A 197 2.12 4.74 -13.19
N LYS A 198 0.96 4.44 -12.60
CA LYS A 198 -0.01 5.48 -12.21
C LYS A 198 0.47 6.34 -11.05
N PHE A 199 1.41 5.84 -10.25
CA PHE A 199 1.84 6.53 -9.05
C PHE A 199 3.35 6.42 -8.83
N ILE A 200 3.95 7.52 -8.36
CA ILE A 200 5.26 7.56 -7.73
C ILE A 200 5.04 8.10 -6.31
N THR A 201 5.57 7.43 -5.29
CA THR A 201 5.32 7.80 -3.89
C THR A 201 6.62 7.80 -3.09
N THR A 202 6.73 8.71 -2.14
CA THR A 202 7.86 8.80 -1.21
C THR A 202 7.65 7.95 0.04
N SER A 203 6.39 7.70 0.42
CA SER A 203 6.05 6.92 1.60
C SER A 203 4.63 6.33 1.53
N ASN A 204 4.34 5.36 2.40
CA ASN A 204 3.02 4.78 2.58
C ASN A 204 2.27 5.48 3.73
N CYS A 205 1.97 6.76 3.58
CA CYS A 205 1.20 7.50 4.57
C CYS A 205 -0.31 7.39 4.33
N ILE A 206 -1.08 7.56 5.40
CA ILE A 206 -2.54 7.75 5.33
C ILE A 206 -2.83 9.05 4.60
N GLN A 207 -3.65 8.98 3.55
CA GLN A 207 -3.89 10.08 2.63
C GLN A 207 -5.18 10.81 2.99
N GLY A 208 -5.07 12.07 3.39
CA GLY A 208 -6.21 12.91 3.73
C GLY A 208 -6.59 12.96 5.21
N GLY A 209 -5.80 12.37 6.10
CA GLY A 209 -6.06 12.43 7.54
C GLY A 209 -6.17 13.87 8.09
N HIS A 210 -5.47 14.84 7.47
CA HIS A 210 -5.55 16.25 7.84
C HIS A 210 -6.87 16.95 7.46
N LEU A 211 -7.76 16.26 6.73
CA LEU A 211 -9.09 16.76 6.37
C LEU A 211 -10.18 16.34 7.35
N LEU A 212 -9.88 15.41 8.26
CA LEU A 212 -10.86 14.89 9.22
C LEU A 212 -11.21 15.95 10.26
N GLU A 213 -12.51 16.17 10.44
CA GLU A 213 -13.06 17.15 11.37
C GLU A 213 -13.67 16.50 12.61
N TYR A 214 -13.78 15.15 12.60
CA TYR A 214 -14.34 14.34 13.69
C TYR A 214 -15.76 14.73 14.09
N LYS A 215 -16.58 15.07 13.09
CA LYS A 215 -17.96 15.56 13.28
C LYS A 215 -19.04 14.50 13.04
N GLN A 216 -18.62 13.32 12.61
CA GLN A 216 -19.48 12.18 12.29
C GLN A 216 -19.28 11.07 13.32
N ASP A 217 -20.29 10.20 13.46
CA ASP A 217 -20.15 8.97 14.23
C ASP A 217 -19.41 7.87 13.46
N PHE A 218 -19.15 8.10 12.18
CA PHE A 218 -18.52 7.13 11.32
C PHE A 218 -17.48 7.76 10.38
N ILE A 219 -16.57 6.92 9.90
CA ILE A 219 -15.58 7.28 8.90
C ILE A 219 -15.49 6.17 7.86
N VAL A 220 -15.17 6.54 6.60
CA VAL A 220 -14.98 5.59 5.50
C VAL A 220 -13.51 5.60 5.06
N ILE A 221 -12.87 4.45 5.17
CA ILE A 221 -11.52 4.20 4.69
C ILE A 221 -11.61 3.76 3.23
N ASN A 222 -11.04 4.54 2.32
CA ASN A 222 -11.00 4.22 0.90
C ASN A 222 -9.63 3.65 0.49
N LYS A 223 -9.57 2.93 -0.63
CA LYS A 223 -8.31 2.50 -1.23
C LYS A 223 -7.45 3.69 -1.66
N SER A 224 -8.04 4.67 -2.34
CA SER A 224 -7.32 5.81 -2.91
C SER A 224 -7.76 7.15 -2.32
N TYR A 225 -6.85 8.13 -2.36
CA TYR A 225 -7.15 9.49 -1.92
C TYR A 225 -8.20 10.16 -2.80
N LYS A 226 -8.15 9.87 -4.10
CA LYS A 226 -9.11 10.37 -5.09
C LYS A 226 -10.55 9.94 -4.73
N ASP A 227 -10.74 8.66 -4.38
CA ASP A 227 -12.06 8.14 -3.98
C ASP A 227 -12.52 8.74 -2.66
N ALA A 228 -11.63 8.87 -1.69
CA ALA A 228 -11.91 9.51 -0.42
C ALA A 228 -12.36 10.97 -0.59
N LEU A 229 -11.65 11.74 -1.41
CA LEU A 229 -12.03 13.12 -1.72
C LEU A 229 -13.36 13.22 -2.45
N SER A 230 -13.61 12.34 -3.43
CA SER A 230 -14.88 12.29 -4.13
C SER A 230 -16.03 11.97 -3.16
N LEU A 231 -15.86 10.96 -2.30
CA LEU A 231 -16.87 10.58 -1.31
C LEU A 231 -17.14 11.71 -0.30
N SER A 232 -16.10 12.46 0.11
CA SER A 232 -16.24 13.56 1.06
C SER A 232 -17.07 14.76 0.53
N THR A 233 -17.40 14.77 -0.76
CA THR A 233 -18.29 15.79 -1.34
C THR A 233 -19.76 15.44 -1.23
N PHE A 234 -20.09 14.26 -0.74
CA PHE A 234 -21.46 13.77 -0.56
C PHE A 234 -21.91 13.91 0.89
N PHE A 235 -23.24 13.89 1.07
CA PHE A 235 -23.87 14.12 2.36
C PHE A 235 -24.62 12.87 2.82
N LEU A 236 -24.55 12.61 4.10
CA LEU A 236 -25.43 11.70 4.80
C LEU A 236 -26.00 12.42 6.01
N GLU A 237 -27.35 12.45 6.15
CA GLU A 237 -28.06 13.17 7.21
C GLU A 237 -27.65 14.66 7.33
N GLY A 238 -27.42 15.31 6.18
CA GLY A 238 -27.07 16.73 6.09
C GLY A 238 -25.61 17.08 6.44
N LYS A 239 -24.76 16.09 6.69
CA LYS A 239 -23.33 16.28 6.97
C LYS A 239 -22.46 15.62 5.90
N ASN A 240 -21.31 16.23 5.58
CA ASN A 240 -20.35 15.63 4.67
C ASN A 240 -19.81 14.30 5.21
N ILE A 241 -19.62 13.31 4.33
CA ILE A 241 -19.04 12.02 4.71
C ILE A 241 -17.53 12.20 4.97
N GLU A 242 -17.07 11.86 6.17
CA GLU A 242 -15.65 11.86 6.47
C GLU A 242 -14.95 10.63 5.93
N SER A 243 -13.85 10.84 5.21
CA SER A 243 -13.11 9.74 4.60
C SER A 243 -11.64 10.06 4.37
N PHE A 244 -10.81 9.01 4.28
CA PHE A 244 -9.41 9.10 3.88
C PHE A 244 -8.99 7.91 3.05
N GLY A 245 -7.82 7.99 2.38
CA GLY A 245 -7.28 6.96 1.52
C GLY A 245 -6.12 6.20 2.12
N LEU A 246 -6.04 4.89 1.88
CA LEU A 246 -4.89 4.05 2.24
C LEU A 246 -3.70 4.26 1.29
N GLY A 247 -3.99 4.65 0.04
CA GLY A 247 -3.00 4.76 -1.02
C GLY A 247 -2.64 3.44 -1.71
N SER A 248 -2.84 2.29 -1.06
CA SER A 248 -2.64 0.95 -1.62
C SER A 248 -3.48 -0.06 -0.86
N GLU A 249 -3.93 -1.13 -1.52
CA GLU A 249 -4.63 -2.26 -0.89
C GLU A 249 -3.75 -3.05 0.10
N THR A 250 -2.44 -2.89 0.02
CA THR A 250 -1.49 -3.54 0.94
C THR A 250 -1.10 -2.65 2.13
N THR A 251 -1.62 -1.41 2.21
CA THR A 251 -1.31 -0.50 3.29
C THR A 251 -2.10 -0.88 4.54
N LEU A 252 -1.38 -1.14 5.64
CA LEU A 252 -1.96 -1.29 6.97
C LEU A 252 -1.90 0.04 7.71
N ILE A 253 -2.93 0.31 8.49
CA ILE A 253 -2.98 1.49 9.34
C ILE A 253 -2.17 1.20 10.61
N PRO A 254 -1.23 2.09 11.02
CA PRO A 254 -0.53 1.93 12.29
C PRO A 254 -1.52 1.77 13.45
N GLU A 255 -1.20 0.91 14.41
CA GLU A 255 -2.08 0.59 15.55
C GLU A 255 -2.53 1.85 16.30
N SER A 256 -1.57 2.74 16.61
CA SER A 256 -1.86 4.02 17.30
C SER A 256 -2.82 4.92 16.51
N SER A 257 -2.70 4.93 15.17
CA SER A 257 -3.63 5.69 14.30
C SER A 257 -5.01 5.06 14.30
N MET A 258 -5.11 3.72 14.30
CA MET A 258 -6.39 3.03 14.35
C MET A 258 -7.07 3.20 15.72
N GLU A 259 -6.33 3.14 16.81
CA GLU A 259 -6.85 3.42 18.16
C GLU A 259 -7.37 4.86 18.26
N HIS A 260 -6.63 5.82 17.70
CA HIS A 260 -7.11 7.18 17.61
C HIS A 260 -8.43 7.29 16.83
N LEU A 261 -8.55 6.64 15.67
CA LEU A 261 -9.80 6.62 14.91
C LEU A 261 -10.94 5.99 15.72
N LYS A 262 -10.71 4.87 16.40
CA LYS A 262 -11.70 4.20 17.25
C LYS A 262 -12.14 5.07 18.45
N SER A 263 -11.28 5.96 18.93
CA SER A 263 -11.65 6.91 19.99
C SER A 263 -12.54 8.05 19.49
N LYS A 264 -12.59 8.30 18.18
CA LYS A 264 -13.32 9.40 17.55
C LYS A 264 -14.59 8.98 16.83
N TYR A 265 -14.60 7.76 16.28
CA TYR A 265 -15.68 7.25 15.45
C TYR A 265 -16.26 5.96 16.04
N LYS A 266 -17.57 5.92 16.13
CA LYS A 266 -18.31 4.72 16.58
C LYS A 266 -18.24 3.60 15.55
N TYR A 267 -18.25 3.96 14.26
CA TYR A 267 -18.21 3.02 13.15
C TYR A 267 -17.09 3.37 12.18
N ILE A 268 -16.30 2.37 11.81
CA ILE A 268 -15.23 2.51 10.82
C ILE A 268 -15.53 1.57 9.66
N PHE A 269 -15.82 2.15 8.51
CA PHE A 269 -16.09 1.41 7.28
C PHE A 269 -14.86 1.34 6.39
N THR A 270 -14.75 0.28 5.57
CA THR A 270 -13.78 0.18 4.48
C THR A 270 -14.52 0.09 3.15
N LEU A 271 -14.22 0.98 2.22
CA LEU A 271 -14.73 0.98 0.85
C LEU A 271 -13.57 0.78 -0.11
N THR A 272 -13.38 -0.45 -0.54
CA THR A 272 -12.31 -0.88 -1.46
C THR A 272 -12.89 -1.26 -2.81
N ASP A 273 -12.02 -1.45 -3.82
CA ASP A 273 -12.43 -1.90 -5.13
C ASP A 273 -13.19 -3.24 -5.04
N TYR A 274 -14.18 -3.44 -5.88
CA TYR A 274 -14.91 -4.70 -5.95
C TYR A 274 -14.20 -5.68 -6.89
N ASP A 275 -12.96 -6.02 -6.52
CA ASP A 275 -12.13 -7.04 -7.16
C ASP A 275 -11.41 -7.91 -6.11
N PRO A 276 -10.74 -9.00 -6.49
CA PRO A 276 -10.11 -9.89 -5.52
C PRO A 276 -9.11 -9.22 -4.56
N ALA A 277 -8.40 -8.20 -5.02
CA ALA A 277 -7.42 -7.48 -4.20
C ALA A 277 -8.10 -6.56 -3.19
N GLY A 278 -9.14 -5.82 -3.60
CA GLY A 278 -9.92 -4.97 -2.71
C GLY A 278 -10.72 -5.77 -1.69
N LEU A 279 -11.34 -6.90 -2.09
CA LEU A 279 -12.02 -7.81 -1.17
C LEU A 279 -11.06 -8.35 -0.10
N HIS A 280 -9.84 -8.73 -0.50
CA HIS A 280 -8.81 -9.19 0.42
C HIS A 280 -8.36 -8.08 1.39
N CYS A 281 -8.15 -6.87 0.88
CA CYS A 281 -7.84 -5.69 1.71
C CYS A 281 -8.93 -5.45 2.77
N ALA A 282 -10.20 -5.41 2.37
CA ALA A 282 -11.32 -5.23 3.28
C ALA A 282 -11.39 -6.33 4.35
N TRP A 283 -11.13 -7.58 3.97
CA TRP A 283 -11.11 -8.71 4.91
C TRP A 283 -9.97 -8.59 5.94
N ILE A 284 -8.74 -8.21 5.51
CA ILE A 284 -7.62 -7.97 6.42
C ILE A 284 -7.98 -6.87 7.42
N HIS A 285 -8.50 -5.73 6.95
CA HIS A 285 -8.90 -4.62 7.82
C HIS A 285 -10.00 -5.02 8.80
N ARG A 286 -10.99 -5.81 8.35
CA ARG A 286 -12.03 -6.36 9.22
C ARG A 286 -11.43 -7.27 10.31
N LYS A 287 -10.56 -8.21 9.92
CA LYS A 287 -9.94 -9.17 10.85
C LYS A 287 -9.04 -8.46 11.87
N LYS A 288 -8.22 -7.52 11.40
CA LYS A 288 -7.22 -6.85 12.24
C LYS A 288 -7.83 -5.74 13.10
N TYR A 289 -8.73 -4.95 12.54
CA TYR A 289 -9.21 -3.72 13.16
C TYR A 289 -10.69 -3.72 13.52
N GLY A 290 -11.45 -4.70 13.06
CA GLY A 290 -12.91 -4.78 13.27
C GLY A 290 -13.71 -3.83 12.37
N THR A 291 -13.16 -3.37 11.24
CA THR A 291 -13.86 -2.48 10.30
C THR A 291 -15.03 -3.18 9.61
N ILE A 292 -15.99 -2.39 9.13
CA ILE A 292 -17.17 -2.87 8.42
C ILE A 292 -16.95 -2.68 6.91
N PRO A 293 -16.83 -3.77 6.11
CA PRO A 293 -16.62 -3.64 4.67
C PRO A 293 -17.87 -3.16 3.94
N LEU A 294 -17.68 -2.19 3.05
CA LEU A 294 -18.66 -1.72 2.08
C LEU A 294 -18.18 -2.04 0.67
N PHE A 295 -19.08 -2.40 -0.22
CA PHE A 295 -18.76 -2.71 -1.61
C PHE A 295 -19.76 -2.10 -2.58
N ILE A 296 -19.24 -1.51 -3.66
CA ILE A 296 -20.04 -1.06 -4.79
C ILE A 296 -20.12 -2.24 -5.76
N LYS A 297 -21.23 -2.97 -5.71
CA LYS A 297 -21.45 -4.09 -6.65
C LYS A 297 -21.62 -3.57 -8.07
N ASN A 298 -20.90 -4.18 -9.00
CA ASN A 298 -21.11 -3.98 -10.44
C ASN A 298 -22.51 -4.44 -10.82
N LYS A 299 -23.46 -3.49 -10.93
CA LYS A 299 -24.75 -3.72 -11.54
C LYS A 299 -24.72 -3.10 -12.93
N THR A 300 -25.23 -3.81 -13.93
CA THR A 300 -25.66 -3.20 -15.20
C THR A 300 -26.78 -2.20 -14.86
N TRP A 301 -26.39 -0.95 -14.71
CA TRP A 301 -27.37 0.12 -14.53
C TRP A 301 -28.03 0.35 -15.88
N ASN A 302 -29.34 0.45 -15.93
CA ASN A 302 -30.27 0.43 -17.05
C ASN A 302 -29.97 1.32 -18.28
N SER A 303 -28.72 1.60 -18.61
CA SER A 303 -28.33 2.40 -19.79
C SER A 303 -27.86 1.58 -20.99
N GLY A 304 -27.94 0.24 -20.91
CA GLY A 304 -27.53 -0.62 -22.05
C GLY A 304 -25.99 -0.76 -22.21
N GLU A 305 -25.20 0.13 -21.65
CA GLU A 305 -23.75 0.04 -21.66
C GLU A 305 -23.21 -0.54 -20.33
N LYS A 306 -22.36 -1.57 -20.44
CA LYS A 306 -21.68 -2.18 -19.30
C LYS A 306 -20.55 -1.27 -18.80
N ALA A 307 -20.88 -0.22 -18.04
CA ALA A 307 -19.86 0.53 -17.32
C ALA A 307 -19.30 -0.34 -16.19
N VAL A 308 -18.00 -0.60 -16.21
CA VAL A 308 -17.31 -1.33 -15.13
C VAL A 308 -17.03 -0.34 -14.01
N ILE A 309 -17.89 -0.32 -12.99
CA ILE A 309 -17.71 0.51 -11.78
C ILE A 309 -16.89 -0.31 -10.79
N LYS A 310 -15.66 0.11 -10.52
CA LYS A 310 -14.73 -0.57 -9.60
C LYS A 310 -14.60 0.13 -8.27
N ASP A 311 -14.60 1.45 -8.29
CA ASP A 311 -14.35 2.32 -7.14
C ASP A 311 -15.41 3.43 -7.06
N PHE A 312 -15.32 4.24 -6.02
CA PHE A 312 -16.28 5.32 -5.79
C PHE A 312 -16.18 6.44 -6.85
N TRP A 313 -14.99 6.74 -7.32
CA TRP A 313 -14.79 7.70 -8.42
C TRP A 313 -15.49 7.24 -9.70
N ASP A 314 -15.34 5.97 -10.05
CA ASP A 314 -16.03 5.40 -11.21
C ASP A 314 -17.55 5.49 -11.06
N LEU A 315 -18.08 5.28 -9.85
CA LEU A 315 -19.51 5.43 -9.58
C LEU A 315 -19.99 6.84 -9.91
N VAL A 316 -19.28 7.86 -9.38
CA VAL A 316 -19.66 9.27 -9.61
C VAL A 316 -19.53 9.65 -11.09
N VAL A 317 -18.45 9.22 -11.74
CA VAL A 317 -18.20 9.51 -13.17
C VAL A 317 -19.27 8.91 -14.09
N ASN A 318 -19.74 7.70 -13.78
CA ASN A 318 -20.69 6.98 -14.64
C ASN A 318 -22.16 7.33 -14.34
N LEU A 319 -22.51 7.58 -13.08
CA LEU A 319 -23.91 7.87 -12.70
C LEU A 319 -24.21 9.35 -12.54
N GLY A 320 -23.21 10.18 -12.37
CA GLY A 320 -23.35 11.59 -12.00
C GLY A 320 -23.65 11.78 -10.51
N VAL A 321 -23.52 13.03 -10.06
CA VAL A 321 -23.61 13.41 -8.65
C VAL A 321 -24.98 13.11 -8.04
N GLU A 322 -26.06 13.54 -8.72
CA GLU A 322 -27.43 13.40 -8.20
C GLU A 322 -27.85 11.94 -7.99
N ARG A 323 -27.51 11.07 -8.95
CA ARG A 323 -27.83 9.63 -8.84
C ARG A 323 -26.97 8.96 -7.77
N THR A 324 -25.69 9.34 -7.68
CA THR A 324 -24.79 8.83 -6.64
C THR A 324 -25.30 9.23 -5.26
N GLN A 325 -25.74 10.47 -5.06
CA GLN A 325 -26.30 10.94 -3.78
C GLN A 325 -27.53 10.14 -3.33
N LYS A 326 -28.34 9.63 -4.27
CA LYS A 326 -29.52 8.80 -3.95
C LYS A 326 -29.17 7.35 -3.56
N ILE A 327 -27.93 6.92 -3.81
CA ILE A 327 -27.45 5.57 -3.51
C ILE A 327 -26.80 5.52 -2.13
N ILE A 328 -26.20 6.64 -1.72
CA ILE A 328 -25.59 6.82 -0.40
C ILE A 328 -26.67 6.98 0.67
#